data_fc48af9a395420aafd5429a601d9c9d9
#
_entry.id   fc48af9a395420aafd5429a601d9c9d9
#
_cell.length_a   1.000
_cell.length_b   1.000
_cell.length_c   1.000
_cell.angle_alpha   90.00
_cell.angle_beta   90.00
_cell.angle_gamma   90.00
#
_symmetry.space_group_name_H-M   'P 1'
#
loop_
_entity.id
_entity.type
_entity.pdbx_description
1 polymer ?
#
loop_
_entity_poly.entity_id
_entity_poly.type
_entity_poly.pdbx_seq_one_letter_code
_entity_poly.pdbx_strand_id
1 'polypeptide(L)'
;LARLVDVIETMIKQMLDENEGVAVISRSSLAEKVNCVPSQITYVLSTRFTNGQGFIVESRRGGGGQIRVSRVQNRAFTDYLMHTINSLGEDLSQQQAEIYLQNFLDYQVISAGQAKLMMAAVSDNALSGIDSDRKGTVRMDIFKNMLISLITGVYD
;
A
#
# COMPACT_ATOMS: atom_id res chain seq x y z
N LEU A 1 -15.68 -27.82 13.91
CA LEU A 1 -14.96 -28.14 12.67
C LEU A 1 -14.74 -26.89 11.86
N ALA A 2 -13.48 -26.60 11.58
CA ALA A 2 -13.13 -25.48 10.73
C ALA A 2 -13.62 -25.73 9.31
N ARG A 3 -14.30 -24.74 8.72
CA ARG A 3 -14.69 -24.80 7.32
C ARG A 3 -13.47 -24.69 6.45
N LEU A 4 -13.51 -25.28 5.27
CA LEU A 4 -12.44 -25.17 4.29
C LEU A 4 -12.09 -23.69 4.00
N VAL A 5 -13.11 -22.82 3.91
CA VAL A 5 -12.95 -21.37 3.71
C VAL A 5 -12.09 -20.77 4.83
N ASP A 6 -12.38 -21.14 6.08
CA ASP A 6 -11.64 -20.62 7.24
C ASP A 6 -10.18 -21.10 7.27
N VAL A 7 -9.96 -22.35 6.84
CA VAL A 7 -8.61 -22.92 6.73
C VAL A 7 -7.78 -22.15 5.69
N ILE A 8 -8.36 -21.92 4.52
CA ILE A 8 -7.70 -21.18 3.44
C ILE A 8 -7.39 -19.73 3.87
N GLU A 9 -8.38 -19.08 4.49
CA GLU A 9 -8.21 -17.72 5.01
C GLU A 9 -7.05 -17.64 6.00
N THR A 10 -7.00 -18.57 6.95
CA THR A 10 -5.94 -18.64 7.96
C THR A 10 -4.57 -18.85 7.32
N MET A 11 -4.48 -19.73 6.33
CA MET A 11 -3.22 -20.00 5.62
C MET A 11 -2.71 -18.75 4.90
N ILE A 12 -3.59 -18.04 4.21
CA ILE A 12 -3.20 -16.81 3.50
C ILE A 12 -2.77 -15.72 4.49
N LYS A 13 -3.50 -15.54 5.58
CA LYS A 13 -3.13 -14.58 6.62
C LYS A 13 -1.78 -14.90 7.26
N GLN A 14 -1.49 -16.17 7.46
CA GLN A 14 -0.17 -16.60 7.95
C GLN A 14 0.93 -16.28 6.95
N MET A 15 0.69 -16.49 5.66
CA MET A 15 1.64 -16.11 4.61
C MET A 15 1.90 -14.60 4.60
N LEU A 16 0.85 -13.80 4.80
CA LEU A 16 0.98 -12.34 4.91
C LEU A 16 1.83 -11.94 6.11
N ASP A 17 1.60 -12.56 7.27
CA ASP A 17 2.34 -12.27 8.50
C ASP A 17 3.83 -12.63 8.34
N GLU A 18 4.14 -13.70 7.63
CA GLU A 18 5.52 -14.16 7.39
C GLU A 18 6.27 -13.33 6.34
N ASN A 19 5.57 -12.58 5.49
CA ASN A 19 6.13 -11.85 4.36
C ASN A 19 5.77 -10.35 4.34
N GLU A 20 5.73 -9.75 5.51
CA GLU A 20 5.55 -8.29 5.66
C GLU A 20 4.26 -7.75 5.00
N GLY A 21 3.18 -8.52 5.04
CA GLY A 21 1.89 -8.10 4.54
C GLY A 21 1.66 -8.34 3.05
N VAL A 22 2.53 -9.11 2.39
CA VAL A 22 2.38 -9.48 0.99
C VAL A 22 2.48 -10.99 0.84
N ALA A 23 1.55 -11.59 0.10
CA ALA A 23 1.58 -13.01 -0.23
C ALA A 23 1.42 -13.17 -1.74
N VAL A 24 2.32 -13.94 -2.35
CA VAL A 24 2.19 -14.34 -3.75
C VAL A 24 1.73 -15.79 -3.77
N ILE A 25 0.57 -16.03 -4.33
CA ILE A 25 -0.14 -17.32 -4.26
C ILE A 25 -0.30 -17.88 -5.67
N SER A 26 0.03 -19.16 -5.84
CA SER A 26 -0.41 -19.92 -7.00
C SER A 26 -1.74 -20.58 -6.63
N ARG A 27 -2.79 -20.29 -7.39
CA ARG A 27 -4.14 -20.83 -7.14
C ARG A 27 -4.15 -22.36 -7.14
N SER A 28 -3.53 -22.95 -8.14
CA SER A 28 -3.47 -24.40 -8.29
C SER A 28 -2.63 -25.04 -7.17
N SER A 29 -1.50 -24.46 -6.84
CA SER A 29 -0.64 -25.00 -5.76
C SER A 29 -1.31 -24.94 -4.39
N LEU A 30 -1.97 -23.84 -4.09
CA LEU A 30 -2.67 -23.70 -2.82
C LEU A 30 -3.87 -24.64 -2.75
N ALA A 31 -4.64 -24.78 -3.85
CA ALA A 31 -5.77 -25.69 -3.92
C ALA A 31 -5.32 -27.15 -3.70
N GLU A 32 -4.22 -27.54 -4.30
CA GLU A 32 -3.62 -28.86 -4.13
C GLU A 32 -3.21 -29.10 -2.67
N LYS A 33 -2.61 -28.10 -2.04
CA LYS A 33 -2.13 -28.16 -0.66
C LYS A 33 -3.26 -28.36 0.35
N VAL A 34 -4.43 -27.75 0.12
CA VAL A 34 -5.61 -27.87 0.99
C VAL A 34 -6.63 -28.88 0.48
N ASN A 35 -6.30 -29.58 -0.60
CA ASN A 35 -7.14 -30.62 -1.20
C ASN A 35 -8.50 -30.09 -1.62
N CYS A 36 -8.50 -29.03 -2.42
CA CYS A 36 -9.71 -28.45 -2.99
C CYS A 36 -9.49 -28.04 -4.46
N VAL A 37 -10.52 -27.52 -5.10
CA VAL A 37 -10.43 -27.01 -6.47
C VAL A 37 -10.03 -25.52 -6.48
N PRO A 38 -9.33 -25.04 -7.54
CA PRO A 38 -8.89 -23.64 -7.60
C PRO A 38 -10.00 -22.60 -7.45
N SER A 39 -11.23 -22.92 -7.85
CA SER A 39 -12.37 -22.00 -7.68
C SER A 39 -12.70 -21.72 -6.22
N GLN A 40 -12.37 -22.62 -5.31
CA GLN A 40 -12.51 -22.36 -3.86
C GLN A 40 -11.53 -21.29 -3.38
N ILE A 41 -10.32 -21.29 -3.92
CA ILE A 41 -9.35 -20.23 -3.61
C ILE A 41 -9.87 -18.88 -4.10
N THR A 42 -10.38 -18.82 -5.33
CA THR A 42 -10.98 -17.61 -5.89
C THR A 42 -12.14 -17.11 -5.02
N TYR A 43 -12.99 -18.01 -4.55
CA TYR A 43 -14.12 -17.68 -3.68
C TYR A 43 -13.63 -17.04 -2.36
N VAL A 44 -12.63 -17.63 -1.71
CA VAL A 44 -12.08 -17.12 -0.45
C VAL A 44 -11.49 -15.71 -0.67
N LEU A 45 -10.72 -15.54 -1.75
CA LEU A 45 -10.13 -14.23 -2.07
C LEU A 45 -11.21 -13.17 -2.29
N SER A 46 -12.27 -13.51 -3.02
CA SER A 46 -13.34 -12.55 -3.32
C SER A 46 -14.22 -12.21 -2.14
N THR A 47 -14.30 -13.07 -1.13
CA THR A 47 -15.19 -12.88 0.03
C THR A 47 -14.50 -12.50 1.32
N ARG A 48 -13.24 -12.88 1.50
CA ARG A 48 -12.50 -12.67 2.76
C ARG A 48 -11.31 -11.70 2.63
N PHE A 49 -10.91 -11.37 1.39
CA PHE A 49 -9.78 -10.50 1.13
C PHE A 49 -10.19 -9.32 0.24
N THR A 50 -11.29 -8.68 0.61
CA THR A 50 -11.83 -7.51 -0.12
C THR A 50 -11.13 -6.22 0.32
N ASN A 51 -11.24 -5.19 -0.51
CA ASN A 51 -10.71 -3.86 -0.17
C ASN A 51 -11.34 -3.33 1.12
N GLY A 52 -12.64 -3.59 1.33
CA GLY A 52 -13.34 -3.19 2.56
C GLY A 52 -12.82 -3.88 3.81
N GLN A 53 -12.15 -5.01 3.68
CA GLN A 53 -11.55 -5.76 4.78
C GLN A 53 -10.06 -5.45 4.96
N GLY A 54 -9.50 -4.55 4.16
CA GLY A 54 -8.12 -4.10 4.28
C GLY A 54 -7.13 -4.86 3.42
N PHE A 55 -7.57 -5.39 2.28
CA PHE A 55 -6.70 -6.15 1.37
C PHE A 55 -6.82 -5.65 -0.07
N ILE A 56 -5.76 -5.86 -0.85
CA ILE A 56 -5.74 -5.66 -2.29
C ILE A 56 -5.31 -6.98 -2.93
N VAL A 57 -6.11 -7.46 -3.87
CA VAL A 57 -5.83 -8.70 -4.61
C VAL A 57 -5.59 -8.36 -6.08
N GLU A 58 -4.44 -8.75 -6.59
CA GLU A 58 -4.03 -8.51 -7.97
C GLU A 58 -3.71 -9.82 -8.66
N SER A 59 -4.26 -10.03 -9.86
CA SER A 59 -3.95 -11.19 -10.70
C SER A 59 -2.95 -10.78 -11.77
N ARG A 60 -1.86 -11.54 -11.91
CA ARG A 60 -0.88 -11.31 -12.97
C ARG A 60 -1.36 -11.94 -14.27
N ARG A 61 -1.48 -11.12 -15.32
CA ARG A 61 -1.75 -11.60 -16.67
C ARG A 61 -0.54 -12.39 -17.18
N GLY A 62 -0.80 -13.59 -17.72
CA GLY A 62 0.23 -14.45 -18.28
C GLY A 62 1.14 -15.13 -17.26
N GLY A 63 0.84 -15.01 -15.96
CA GLY A 63 1.67 -15.55 -14.89
C GLY A 63 1.23 -16.90 -14.34
N GLY A 64 0.52 -17.74 -15.11
CA GLY A 64 0.16 -19.10 -14.68
C GLY A 64 -0.78 -19.17 -13.47
N GLY A 65 -1.64 -18.17 -13.27
CA GLY A 65 -2.59 -18.14 -12.17
C GLY A 65 -2.02 -17.59 -10.86
N GLN A 66 -0.93 -16.86 -10.92
CA GLN A 66 -0.38 -16.21 -9.73
C GLN A 66 -1.22 -15.01 -9.31
N ILE A 67 -1.44 -14.91 -8.01
CA ILE A 67 -2.21 -13.84 -7.38
C ILE A 67 -1.35 -13.22 -6.29
N ARG A 68 -1.33 -11.90 -6.26
CA ARG A 68 -0.67 -11.14 -5.19
C ARG A 68 -1.74 -10.59 -4.26
N VAL A 69 -1.66 -10.96 -2.98
CA VAL A 69 -2.51 -10.41 -1.92
C VAL A 69 -1.65 -9.48 -1.08
N SER A 70 -2.11 -8.26 -0.89
CA SER A 70 -1.43 -7.28 -0.05
C SER A 70 -2.36 -6.82 1.05
N ARG A 71 -1.85 -6.77 2.28
CA ARG A 71 -2.58 -6.20 3.40
C ARG A 71 -2.40 -4.68 3.38
N VAL A 72 -3.50 -3.93 3.33
CA VAL A 72 -3.47 -2.48 3.50
C VAL A 72 -3.22 -2.22 4.99
N GLN A 73 -2.14 -1.50 5.28
CA GLN A 73 -1.82 -1.19 6.67
C GLN A 73 -2.91 -0.32 7.28
N ASN A 74 -3.14 -0.49 8.55
CA ASN A 74 -4.10 0.17 9.42
C ASN A 74 -5.09 1.13 8.72
N ARG A 75 -6.37 0.79 8.72
CA ARG A 75 -7.44 1.51 8.03
C ARG A 75 -7.55 2.99 8.43
N ALA A 76 -7.37 3.30 9.70
CA ALA A 76 -7.39 4.69 10.19
C ALA A 76 -6.25 5.51 9.58
N PHE A 77 -5.09 4.90 9.45
CA PHE A 77 -3.91 5.45 8.81
C PHE A 77 -4.16 5.72 7.32
N THR A 78 -4.71 4.73 6.62
CA THR A 78 -5.03 4.85 5.19
C THR A 78 -6.07 5.93 4.95
N ASP A 79 -7.12 5.98 5.76
CA ASP A 79 -8.18 6.99 5.66
C ASP A 79 -7.63 8.40 5.89
N TYR A 80 -6.74 8.57 6.85
CA TYR A 80 -6.07 9.84 7.12
C TYR A 80 -5.24 10.30 5.92
N LEU A 81 -4.43 9.42 5.34
CA LEU A 81 -3.62 9.74 4.16
C LEU A 81 -4.49 10.03 2.93
N MET A 82 -5.53 9.25 2.71
CA MET A 82 -6.48 9.48 1.60
C MET A 82 -7.15 10.84 1.74
N HIS A 83 -7.59 11.19 2.94
CA HIS A 83 -8.17 12.51 3.20
C HIS A 83 -7.16 13.61 2.91
N THR A 84 -5.92 13.45 3.34
CA THR A 84 -4.85 14.40 3.07
C THR A 84 -4.59 14.55 1.58
N ILE A 85 -4.46 13.45 0.85
CA ILE A 85 -4.23 13.47 -0.61
C ILE A 85 -5.36 14.22 -1.32
N ASN A 86 -6.60 13.95 -0.95
CA ASN A 86 -7.76 14.58 -1.56
C ASN A 86 -7.85 16.08 -1.25
N SER A 87 -7.25 16.54 -0.16
CA SER A 87 -7.23 17.95 0.22
C SER A 87 -6.06 18.73 -0.38
N LEU A 88 -5.05 18.04 -0.93
CA LEU A 88 -3.88 18.69 -1.53
C LEU A 88 -4.28 19.37 -2.85
N GLY A 89 -3.76 20.58 -3.06
CA GLY A 89 -3.91 21.28 -4.32
C GLY A 89 -2.90 20.85 -5.37
N GLU A 90 -2.47 21.78 -6.20
CA GLU A 90 -1.53 21.53 -7.29
C GLU A 90 -0.11 22.01 -6.97
N ASP A 91 0.05 22.84 -5.94
CA ASP A 91 1.30 23.51 -5.60
C ASP A 91 1.62 23.26 -4.14
N LEU A 92 2.90 22.99 -3.86
CA LEU A 92 3.38 22.72 -2.51
C LEU A 92 4.74 23.41 -2.28
N SER A 93 4.82 24.21 -1.22
CA SER A 93 6.10 24.78 -0.80
C SER A 93 6.86 23.78 0.08
N GLN A 94 8.17 24.00 0.24
CA GLN A 94 8.97 23.20 1.17
C GLN A 94 8.41 23.29 2.59
N GLN A 95 8.03 24.47 3.02
CA GLN A 95 7.47 24.70 4.35
C GLN A 95 6.17 23.92 4.58
N GLN A 96 5.28 23.92 3.58
CA GLN A 96 4.05 23.14 3.65
C GLN A 96 4.33 21.63 3.72
N ALA A 97 5.31 21.15 2.95
CA ALA A 97 5.72 19.75 3.01
C ALA A 97 6.24 19.39 4.41
N GLU A 98 7.05 20.25 5.01
CA GLU A 98 7.56 20.06 6.38
C GLU A 98 6.41 19.94 7.39
N ILE A 99 5.39 20.79 7.26
CA ILE A 99 4.23 20.77 8.17
C ILE A 99 3.46 19.46 8.03
N TYR A 100 3.19 19.02 6.80
CA TYR A 100 2.51 17.73 6.57
C TYR A 100 3.31 16.57 7.15
N LEU A 101 4.61 16.52 6.88
CA LEU A 101 5.47 15.44 7.37
C LEU A 101 5.57 15.43 8.89
N GLN A 102 5.63 16.60 9.52
CA GLN A 102 5.63 16.70 10.98
C GLN A 102 4.31 16.16 11.57
N ASN A 103 3.18 16.49 10.94
CA ASN A 103 1.87 15.96 11.36
C ASN A 103 1.83 14.44 11.22
N PHE A 104 2.37 13.89 10.14
CA PHE A 104 2.43 12.44 9.93
C PHE A 104 3.30 11.76 11.00
N LEU A 105 4.39 12.39 11.41
CA LEU A 105 5.22 11.92 12.52
C LEU A 105 4.45 11.92 13.84
N ASP A 106 3.78 13.03 14.14
CA ASP A 106 3.06 13.23 15.39
C ASP A 106 1.93 12.19 15.55
N TYR A 107 1.27 11.85 14.45
CA TYR A 107 0.23 10.82 14.42
C TYR A 107 0.77 9.41 14.20
N GLN A 108 2.08 9.25 14.17
CA GLN A 108 2.75 7.96 13.97
C GLN A 108 2.38 7.28 12.66
N VAL A 109 2.08 8.07 11.64
CA VAL A 109 1.74 7.61 10.30
C VAL A 109 3.00 7.18 9.53
N ILE A 110 4.11 7.85 9.79
CA ILE A 110 5.41 7.53 9.22
C ILE A 110 6.46 7.46 10.33
N SER A 111 7.55 6.76 10.07
CA SER A 111 8.71 6.73 10.95
C SER A 111 9.56 7.98 10.77
N ALA A 112 10.44 8.25 11.73
CA ALA A 112 11.40 9.34 11.63
C ALA A 112 12.33 9.18 10.41
N GLY A 113 12.73 7.95 10.11
CA GLY A 113 13.54 7.65 8.92
C GLY A 113 12.82 7.94 7.62
N GLN A 114 11.54 7.56 7.52
CA GLN A 114 10.70 7.88 6.36
C GLN A 114 10.53 9.38 6.19
N ALA A 115 10.23 10.09 7.27
CA ALA A 115 10.08 11.55 7.25
C ALA A 115 11.33 12.23 6.74
N LYS A 116 12.50 11.79 7.20
CA LYS A 116 13.80 12.34 6.80
C LYS A 116 14.05 12.16 5.30
N LEU A 117 13.78 10.96 4.78
CA LEU A 117 13.96 10.68 3.35
C LEU A 117 12.95 11.45 2.50
N MET A 118 11.70 11.49 2.93
CA MET A 118 10.66 12.23 2.21
C MET A 118 10.96 13.71 2.16
N MET A 119 11.41 14.29 3.27
CA MET A 119 11.77 15.71 3.31
C MET A 119 12.94 16.00 2.39
N ALA A 120 13.96 15.16 2.38
CA ALA A 120 15.11 15.33 1.49
C ALA A 120 14.69 15.30 0.02
N ALA A 121 13.75 14.39 -0.35
CA ALA A 121 13.29 14.22 -1.74
C ALA A 121 12.51 15.43 -2.25
N VAL A 122 11.81 16.16 -1.39
CA VAL A 122 10.98 17.32 -1.78
C VAL A 122 11.57 18.68 -1.40
N SER A 123 12.81 18.70 -0.92
CA SER A 123 13.47 19.92 -0.50
C SER A 123 13.78 20.84 -1.68
N ASP A 124 13.89 22.13 -1.41
CA ASP A 124 14.34 23.11 -2.41
C ASP A 124 15.70 22.73 -3.00
N ASN A 125 16.56 22.16 -2.16
CA ASN A 125 17.88 21.72 -2.60
C ASN A 125 17.78 20.59 -3.64
N ALA A 126 16.91 19.61 -3.41
CA ALA A 126 16.70 18.51 -4.37
C ALA A 126 16.11 19.02 -5.68
N LEU A 127 15.30 20.08 -5.63
CA LEU A 127 14.61 20.66 -6.79
C LEU A 127 15.36 21.88 -7.38
N SER A 128 16.61 22.07 -7.02
CA SER A 128 17.37 23.26 -7.41
C SER A 128 17.54 23.43 -8.94
N GLY A 129 17.46 22.33 -9.69
CA GLY A 129 17.54 22.37 -11.15
C GLY A 129 16.21 22.66 -11.86
N ILE A 130 15.14 22.90 -11.10
CA ILE A 130 13.81 23.17 -11.65
C ILE A 130 13.50 24.65 -11.53
N ASP A 131 12.87 25.22 -12.57
CA ASP A 131 12.47 26.63 -12.58
C ASP A 131 11.54 26.92 -11.39
N SER A 132 11.71 28.09 -10.80
CA SER A 132 11.00 28.46 -9.58
C SER A 132 9.48 28.46 -9.72
N ASP A 133 8.95 28.74 -10.91
CA ASP A 133 7.51 28.69 -11.20
C ASP A 133 6.98 27.25 -11.30
N ARG A 134 7.84 26.26 -11.44
CA ARG A 134 7.46 24.85 -11.56
C ARG A 134 7.79 24.01 -10.33
N LYS A 135 8.64 24.53 -9.42
CA LYS A 135 9.07 23.79 -8.23
C LYS A 135 7.92 23.27 -7.40
N GLY A 136 6.94 24.12 -7.12
CA GLY A 136 5.80 23.77 -6.29
C GLY A 136 4.95 22.65 -6.89
N THR A 137 4.73 22.68 -8.20
CA THR A 137 3.98 21.66 -8.91
C THR A 137 4.73 20.32 -8.92
N VAL A 138 6.02 20.35 -9.20
CA VAL A 138 6.85 19.14 -9.20
C VAL A 138 6.94 18.56 -7.81
N ARG A 139 7.16 19.40 -6.80
CA ARG A 139 7.18 18.97 -5.39
C ARG A 139 5.88 18.28 -5.01
N MET A 140 4.75 18.86 -5.41
CA MET A 140 3.44 18.28 -5.13
C MET A 140 3.28 16.90 -5.77
N ASP A 141 3.73 16.74 -7.01
CA ASP A 141 3.66 15.47 -7.71
C ASP A 141 4.48 14.39 -7.00
N ILE A 142 5.70 14.74 -6.58
CA ILE A 142 6.57 13.83 -5.82
C ILE A 142 5.91 13.45 -4.49
N PHE A 143 5.40 14.45 -3.79
CA PHE A 143 4.78 14.28 -2.48
C PHE A 143 3.56 13.36 -2.55
N LYS A 144 2.66 13.61 -3.50
CA LYS A 144 1.49 12.75 -3.73
C LYS A 144 1.89 11.31 -4.06
N ASN A 145 2.88 11.13 -4.91
CA ASN A 145 3.35 9.79 -5.27
C ASN A 145 3.91 9.04 -4.06
N MET A 146 4.64 9.73 -3.19
CA MET A 146 5.13 9.13 -1.95
C MET A 146 3.99 8.73 -1.01
N LEU A 147 2.98 9.59 -0.85
CA LEU A 147 1.82 9.28 -0.02
C LEU A 147 1.02 8.10 -0.58
N ILE A 148 0.84 8.04 -1.89
CA ILE A 148 0.17 6.92 -2.54
C ILE A 148 0.94 5.62 -2.30
N SER A 149 2.25 5.64 -2.36
CA SER A 149 3.08 4.46 -2.10
C SER A 149 2.96 3.96 -0.65
N LEU A 150 2.77 4.87 0.30
CA LEU A 150 2.52 4.50 1.70
C LEU A 150 1.18 3.78 1.88
N ILE A 151 0.16 4.19 1.12
CA ILE A 151 -1.18 3.60 1.19
C ILE A 151 -1.21 2.23 0.53
N THR A 152 -0.62 2.12 -0.64
CA THR A 152 -0.73 0.91 -1.46
C THR A 152 0.24 -0.19 -1.04
N GLY A 153 1.26 0.14 -0.25
CA GLY A 153 2.27 -0.85 0.14
C GLY A 153 2.86 -1.52 -1.10
N VAL A 154 3.17 -0.76 -2.14
CA VAL A 154 3.66 -1.30 -3.41
C VAL A 154 5.06 -1.81 -3.24
N TYR A 155 5.23 -3.08 -3.51
CA TYR A 155 6.53 -3.73 -3.54
C TYR A 155 6.62 -4.54 -4.83
N ASP A 156 7.65 -4.33 -5.54
CA ASP A 156 8.00 -5.18 -6.68
C ASP A 156 8.81 -6.40 -6.21
#